data_6138d341ab8c23e7b5bf843992c67a29
#
_entry.id   6138d341ab8c23e7b5bf843992c67a29
#
_cell.length_a   1.000
_cell.length_b   1.000
_cell.length_c   1.000
_cell.angle_alpha   90.00
_cell.angle_beta   90.00
_cell.angle_gamma   90.00
#
_symmetry.space_group_name_H-M   'P 1'
#
loop_
_entity.id
_entity.type
_entity.pdbx_description
1 polymer ?
#
loop_
_entity_poly.entity_id
_entity_poly.type
_entity_poly.pdbx_seq_one_letter_code
_entity_poly.pdbx_strand_id
1 'polypeptide(L)'
;MQFAPDQDRALKAADDWFRNGDKQVFHFFGYAGTGKTTLARHLAENIDGEVLFGAYTGKAAHVLKTKGCENAATIHSMIYHSRDKSRVRLKQLEKDLIDLIGQLTAAGVNDIEGHTKVKELRRQIKQEADNAEQPMFIKNMDSVVKDAALVIIDECS
;
A
#
# COMPACT_ATOMS: atom_id res chain seq x y z
N MET A 1 -17.37 -19.82 14.97
CA MET A 1 -16.88 -19.16 16.19
C MET A 1 -18.09 -18.58 16.91
N GLN A 2 -18.21 -18.67 18.23
CA GLN A 2 -19.37 -18.13 18.95
C GLN A 2 -18.96 -16.80 19.57
N PHE A 3 -19.61 -15.71 19.18
CA PHE A 3 -19.32 -14.37 19.67
C PHE A 3 -20.22 -14.02 20.87
N ALA A 4 -19.75 -13.10 21.71
CA ALA A 4 -20.60 -12.55 22.75
C ALA A 4 -21.71 -11.66 22.15
N PRO A 5 -22.85 -11.47 22.84
CA PRO A 5 -23.97 -10.69 22.29
C PRO A 5 -23.61 -9.28 21.82
N ASP A 6 -22.68 -8.62 22.51
CA ASP A 6 -22.19 -7.28 22.15
C ASP A 6 -21.30 -7.31 20.89
N GLN A 7 -20.51 -8.37 20.73
CA GLN A 7 -19.70 -8.61 19.53
C GLN A 7 -20.58 -8.89 18.33
N ASP A 8 -21.62 -9.71 18.46
CA ASP A 8 -22.59 -9.98 17.40
C ASP A 8 -23.33 -8.71 16.95
N ARG A 9 -23.73 -7.85 17.93
CA ARG A 9 -24.33 -6.55 17.60
C ARG A 9 -23.39 -5.64 16.83
N ALA A 10 -22.12 -5.60 17.24
CA ALA A 10 -21.12 -4.79 16.58
C ALA A 10 -20.82 -5.28 15.14
N LEU A 11 -20.75 -6.60 14.92
CA LEU A 11 -20.60 -7.19 13.59
C LEU A 11 -21.78 -6.88 12.68
N LYS A 12 -23.01 -7.06 13.17
CA LYS A 12 -24.23 -6.70 12.42
C LYS A 12 -24.26 -5.24 12.02
N ALA A 13 -23.94 -4.34 12.96
CA ALA A 13 -23.90 -2.90 12.68
C ALA A 13 -22.83 -2.54 11.62
N ALA A 14 -21.68 -3.23 11.63
CA ALA A 14 -20.64 -3.02 10.63
C ALA A 14 -21.04 -3.59 9.25
N ASP A 15 -21.68 -4.75 9.21
CA ASP A 15 -22.17 -5.36 7.95
C ASP A 15 -23.29 -4.48 7.34
N ASP A 16 -24.24 -4.02 8.15
CA ASP A 16 -25.29 -3.08 7.74
C ASP A 16 -24.71 -1.77 7.19
N TRP A 17 -23.70 -1.21 7.87
CA TRP A 17 -23.00 -0.03 7.40
C TRP A 17 -22.30 -0.27 6.05
N PHE A 18 -21.60 -1.40 5.91
CA PHE A 18 -20.88 -1.72 4.67
C PHE A 18 -21.84 -1.90 3.49
N ARG A 19 -22.99 -2.54 3.71
CA ARG A 19 -23.99 -2.79 2.66
C ARG A 19 -24.81 -1.55 2.28
N ASN A 20 -25.15 -0.72 3.25
CA ASN A 20 -26.04 0.43 3.03
C ASN A 20 -25.32 1.73 2.63
N GLY A 21 -24.00 1.84 2.89
CA GLY A 21 -23.12 2.82 2.27
C GLY A 21 -23.35 4.30 2.60
N ASP A 22 -24.19 4.63 3.59
CA ASP A 22 -24.56 6.03 3.91
C ASP A 22 -23.39 6.88 4.45
N LYS A 23 -22.37 6.23 5.02
CA LYS A 23 -21.21 6.89 5.62
C LYS A 23 -19.92 6.21 5.17
N GLN A 24 -18.93 7.02 4.86
CA GLN A 24 -17.61 6.51 4.41
C GLN A 24 -16.83 5.82 5.54
N VAL A 25 -17.08 6.15 6.80
CA VAL A 25 -16.31 5.67 7.95
C VAL A 25 -17.22 5.05 8.99
N PHE A 26 -16.82 3.88 9.49
CA PHE A 26 -17.43 3.20 10.62
C PHE A 26 -16.39 3.07 11.75
N HIS A 27 -16.82 3.31 13.00
CA HIS A 27 -15.94 3.25 14.16
C HIS A 27 -16.27 2.07 15.07
N PHE A 28 -15.30 1.18 15.26
CA PHE A 28 -15.35 0.13 16.27
C PHE A 28 -14.73 0.60 17.58
N PHE A 29 -15.54 0.75 18.61
CA PHE A 29 -15.07 1.11 19.95
C PHE A 29 -15.12 -0.09 20.90
N GLY A 30 -14.16 -0.16 21.83
CA GLY A 30 -14.12 -1.18 22.87
C GLY A 30 -12.80 -1.17 23.63
N TYR A 31 -12.82 -1.68 24.86
CA TYR A 31 -11.64 -1.78 25.72
C TYR A 31 -10.58 -2.70 25.13
N ALA A 32 -9.35 -2.60 25.66
CA ALA A 32 -8.28 -3.53 25.30
C ALA A 32 -8.70 -4.99 25.63
N GLY A 33 -8.38 -5.93 24.76
CA GLY A 33 -8.72 -7.34 24.98
C GLY A 33 -10.17 -7.75 24.61
N THR A 34 -11.05 -6.85 24.18
CA THR A 34 -12.44 -7.18 23.80
C THR A 34 -12.58 -7.86 22.44
N GLY A 35 -11.47 -8.16 21.76
CA GLY A 35 -11.49 -8.89 20.50
C GLY A 35 -11.73 -8.03 19.24
N LYS A 36 -11.55 -6.70 19.29
CA LYS A 36 -11.76 -5.80 18.13
C LYS A 36 -11.08 -6.28 16.86
N THR A 37 -9.79 -6.62 16.93
CA THR A 37 -9.03 -7.12 15.77
C THR A 37 -9.60 -8.45 15.25
N THR A 38 -10.08 -9.32 16.13
CA THR A 38 -10.73 -10.59 15.74
C THR A 38 -12.05 -10.34 15.01
N LEU A 39 -12.87 -9.39 15.50
CA LEU A 39 -14.11 -8.99 14.84
C LEU A 39 -13.84 -8.34 13.47
N ALA A 40 -12.84 -7.46 13.40
CA ALA A 40 -12.44 -6.81 12.16
C ALA A 40 -11.97 -7.82 11.10
N ARG A 41 -11.19 -8.84 11.51
CA ARG A 41 -10.81 -9.94 10.62
C ARG A 41 -12.02 -10.76 10.16
N HIS A 42 -12.92 -11.10 11.08
CA HIS A 42 -14.13 -11.84 10.72
C HIS A 42 -15.03 -11.05 9.76
N LEU A 43 -15.15 -9.73 9.94
CA LEU A 43 -15.83 -8.86 8.98
C LEU A 43 -15.16 -8.94 7.60
N ALA A 44 -13.83 -8.85 7.55
CA ALA A 44 -13.05 -8.91 6.32
C ALA A 44 -13.23 -10.22 5.55
N GLU A 45 -13.36 -11.37 6.25
CA GLU A 45 -13.60 -12.70 5.67
C GLU A 45 -14.94 -12.79 4.92
N ASN A 46 -15.89 -11.90 5.20
CA ASN A 46 -17.25 -11.89 4.62
C ASN A 46 -17.46 -10.79 3.57
N ILE A 47 -16.39 -10.08 3.18
CA ILE A 47 -16.45 -9.00 2.18
C ILE A 47 -15.87 -9.50 0.87
N ASP A 48 -16.62 -9.32 -0.21
CA ASP A 48 -16.13 -9.58 -1.56
C ASP A 48 -15.19 -8.47 -2.01
N GLY A 49 -13.94 -8.84 -2.33
CA GLY A 49 -12.90 -7.92 -2.77
C GLY A 49 -11.73 -7.82 -1.80
N GLU A 50 -10.75 -6.97 -2.14
CA GLU A 50 -9.56 -6.82 -1.33
C GLU A 50 -9.83 -5.99 -0.07
N VAL A 51 -9.49 -6.57 1.11
CA VAL A 51 -9.55 -5.86 2.39
C VAL A 51 -8.13 -5.61 2.89
N LEU A 52 -7.82 -4.36 3.16
CA LEU A 52 -6.52 -3.92 3.67
C LEU A 52 -6.58 -3.61 5.17
N PHE A 53 -5.53 -4.01 5.88
CA PHE A 53 -5.38 -3.69 7.30
C PHE A 53 -4.26 -2.66 7.48
N GLY A 54 -4.61 -1.47 7.94
CA GLY A 54 -3.70 -0.36 8.21
C GLY A 54 -3.33 -0.27 9.69
N ALA A 55 -2.07 -0.02 9.99
CA ALA A 55 -1.59 0.31 11.32
C ALA A 55 -0.72 1.55 11.30
N TYR A 56 -0.65 2.25 12.43
CA TYR A 56 0.18 3.46 12.53
C TYR A 56 1.69 3.15 12.54
N THR A 57 2.09 2.03 13.14
CA THR A 57 3.50 1.62 13.27
C THR A 57 3.80 0.28 12.59
N GLY A 58 5.06 0.06 12.20
CA GLY A 58 5.51 -1.22 11.65
C GLY A 58 5.32 -2.39 12.64
N LYS A 59 5.51 -2.14 13.95
CA LYS A 59 5.28 -3.15 14.99
C LYS A 59 3.81 -3.55 15.07
N ALA A 60 2.89 -2.58 15.03
CA ALA A 60 1.45 -2.86 15.04
C ALA A 60 1.01 -3.60 13.74
N ALA A 61 1.52 -3.21 12.59
CA ALA A 61 1.28 -3.93 11.33
C ALA A 61 1.79 -5.39 11.39
N HIS A 62 2.96 -5.61 12.00
CA HIS A 62 3.48 -6.97 12.20
C HIS A 62 2.59 -7.80 13.13
N VAL A 63 2.10 -7.22 14.23
CA VAL A 63 1.15 -7.89 15.14
C VAL A 63 -0.16 -8.24 14.42
N LEU A 64 -0.68 -7.38 13.55
CA LEU A 64 -1.85 -7.70 12.73
C LEU A 64 -1.59 -8.91 11.82
N LYS A 65 -0.42 -8.96 11.16
CA LYS A 65 -0.02 -10.12 10.33
C LYS A 65 0.02 -11.43 11.14
N THR A 66 0.59 -11.42 12.33
CA THR A 66 0.66 -12.62 13.20
C THR A 66 -0.72 -13.07 13.68
N LYS A 67 -1.71 -12.16 13.68
CA LYS A 67 -3.12 -12.45 13.98
C LYS A 67 -3.94 -12.87 12.75
N GLY A 68 -3.31 -13.08 11.60
CA GLY A 68 -3.95 -13.58 10.38
C GLY A 68 -4.48 -12.47 9.45
N CYS A 69 -4.07 -11.20 9.63
CA CYS A 69 -4.35 -10.11 8.70
C CYS A 69 -3.18 -10.00 7.71
N GLU A 70 -3.11 -10.87 6.71
CA GLU A 70 -1.94 -11.01 5.83
C GLU A 70 -1.60 -9.71 5.07
N ASN A 71 -2.62 -8.96 4.63
CA ASN A 71 -2.48 -7.68 3.91
C ASN A 71 -2.24 -6.47 4.84
N ALA A 72 -1.82 -6.72 6.11
CA ALA A 72 -1.55 -5.63 7.03
C ALA A 72 -0.27 -4.89 6.67
N ALA A 73 -0.34 -3.56 6.64
CA ALA A 73 0.81 -2.69 6.40
C ALA A 73 0.68 -1.39 7.21
N THR A 74 1.72 -0.55 7.21
CA THR A 74 1.55 0.77 7.81
C THR A 74 0.76 1.69 6.90
N ILE A 75 -0.06 2.57 7.47
CA ILE A 75 -0.81 3.58 6.71
C ILE A 75 0.13 4.36 5.80
N HIS A 76 1.31 4.77 6.30
CA HIS A 76 2.30 5.47 5.51
C HIS A 76 2.78 4.67 4.28
N SER A 77 3.04 3.36 4.44
CA SER A 77 3.49 2.54 3.31
C SER A 77 2.41 2.26 2.28
N MET A 78 1.14 2.37 2.67
CA MET A 78 0.01 2.23 1.75
C MET A 78 -0.20 3.47 0.89
N ILE A 79 -0.04 4.68 1.47
CA ILE A 79 -0.43 5.94 0.83
C ILE A 79 0.74 6.78 0.35
N TYR A 80 1.97 6.47 0.77
CA TYR A 80 3.17 7.23 0.40
C TYR A 80 4.31 6.34 -0.11
N HIS A 81 5.06 6.87 -1.06
CA HIS A 81 6.41 6.40 -1.38
C HIS A 81 7.46 7.14 -0.55
N SER A 82 8.46 6.43 -0.02
CA SER A 82 9.60 7.08 0.60
C SER A 82 10.58 7.58 -0.46
N ARG A 83 11.13 8.80 -0.26
CA ARG A 83 12.18 9.39 -1.12
C ARG A 83 13.42 8.50 -1.25
N ASP A 84 13.75 7.74 -0.22
CA ASP A 84 14.92 6.85 -0.25
C ASP A 84 14.77 5.71 -1.25
N LYS A 85 13.56 5.19 -1.44
CA LYS A 85 13.28 4.19 -2.49
C LYS A 85 13.47 4.79 -3.89
N SER A 86 13.01 6.02 -4.12
CA SER A 86 13.21 6.72 -5.40
C SER A 86 14.70 6.98 -5.67
N ARG A 87 15.49 7.34 -4.67
CA ARG A 87 16.94 7.53 -4.83
C ARG A 87 17.70 6.25 -5.17
N VAL A 88 17.33 5.13 -4.53
CA VAL A 88 17.93 3.82 -4.84
C VAL A 88 17.55 3.39 -6.26
N ARG A 89 16.27 3.58 -6.63
CA ARG A 89 15.79 3.27 -7.98
C ARG A 89 16.44 4.14 -9.04
N LEU A 90 16.62 5.43 -8.78
CA LEU A 90 17.30 6.35 -9.68
C LEU A 90 18.71 5.86 -10.00
N LYS A 91 19.51 5.53 -8.98
CA LYS A 91 20.86 4.97 -9.17
C LYS A 91 20.87 3.68 -9.98
N GLN A 92 19.88 2.81 -9.79
CA GLN A 92 19.78 1.58 -10.56
C GLN A 92 19.45 1.87 -12.03
N LEU A 93 18.47 2.76 -12.30
CA LEU A 93 18.11 3.14 -13.67
C LEU A 93 19.25 3.84 -14.41
N GLU A 94 20.04 4.68 -13.72
CA GLU A 94 21.24 5.31 -14.29
C GLU A 94 22.28 4.26 -14.70
N LYS A 95 22.51 3.26 -13.85
CA LYS A 95 23.40 2.14 -14.15
C LYS A 95 22.91 1.32 -15.35
N ASP A 96 21.62 0.96 -15.35
CA ASP A 96 21.01 0.18 -16.44
C ASP A 96 21.11 0.93 -17.79
N LEU A 97 20.99 2.25 -17.77
CA LEU A 97 21.17 3.10 -18.96
C LEU A 97 22.62 3.06 -19.47
N ILE A 98 23.61 3.18 -18.58
CA ILE A 98 25.02 3.12 -18.93
C ILE A 98 25.37 1.76 -19.56
N ASP A 99 24.90 0.67 -18.91
CA ASP A 99 25.14 -0.68 -19.38
C ASP A 99 24.50 -0.93 -20.77
N LEU A 100 23.27 -0.43 -20.98
CA LEU A 100 22.59 -0.54 -22.26
C LEU A 100 23.31 0.25 -23.37
N ILE A 101 23.73 1.48 -23.09
CA ILE A 101 24.48 2.29 -24.06
C ILE A 101 25.79 1.59 -24.43
N GLY A 102 26.52 1.02 -23.46
CA GLY A 102 27.73 0.23 -23.72
C GLY A 102 27.46 -0.96 -24.63
N GLN A 103 26.41 -1.72 -24.42
CA GLN A 103 26.01 -2.85 -25.26
C GLN A 103 25.66 -2.40 -26.69
N LEU A 104 24.89 -1.34 -26.86
CA LEU A 104 24.49 -0.81 -28.16
C LEU A 104 25.71 -0.27 -28.96
N THR A 105 26.63 0.38 -28.27
CA THR A 105 27.88 0.86 -28.86
C THR A 105 28.74 -0.30 -29.34
N ALA A 106 28.90 -1.34 -28.53
CA ALA A 106 29.64 -2.54 -28.90
C ALA A 106 29.00 -3.30 -30.07
N ALA A 107 27.67 -3.25 -30.18
CA ALA A 107 26.89 -3.82 -31.28
C ALA A 107 26.90 -2.96 -32.57
N GLY A 108 27.52 -1.77 -32.55
CA GLY A 108 27.62 -0.90 -33.74
C GLY A 108 26.30 -0.20 -34.11
N VAL A 109 25.41 0.01 -33.16
CA VAL A 109 24.12 0.71 -33.41
C VAL A 109 24.37 2.20 -33.64
N ASN A 110 23.98 2.72 -34.81
CA ASN A 110 24.26 4.10 -35.21
C ASN A 110 23.36 5.15 -34.49
N ASP A 111 22.10 4.81 -34.16
CA ASP A 111 21.17 5.72 -33.49
C ASP A 111 20.83 5.19 -32.09
N ILE A 112 21.77 5.34 -31.16
CA ILE A 112 21.59 4.95 -29.76
C ILE A 112 20.53 5.83 -29.07
N GLU A 113 20.52 7.13 -29.36
CA GLU A 113 19.55 8.07 -28.77
C GLU A 113 18.11 7.83 -29.26
N GLY A 114 17.96 7.38 -30.49
CA GLY A 114 16.66 7.00 -31.07
C GLY A 114 16.12 5.67 -30.53
N HIS A 115 16.96 4.86 -29.90
CA HIS A 115 16.59 3.52 -29.44
C HIS A 115 15.49 3.54 -28.37
N THR A 116 14.41 2.79 -28.59
CA THR A 116 13.20 2.82 -27.75
C THR A 116 13.48 2.60 -26.27
N LYS A 117 14.34 1.62 -25.92
CA LYS A 117 14.70 1.34 -24.52
C LYS A 117 15.52 2.45 -23.87
N VAL A 118 16.38 3.14 -24.64
CA VAL A 118 17.17 4.29 -24.15
C VAL A 118 16.23 5.46 -23.82
N LYS A 119 15.29 5.77 -24.71
CA LYS A 119 14.27 6.81 -24.48
C LYS A 119 13.41 6.49 -23.25
N GLU A 120 13.00 5.25 -23.10
CA GLU A 120 12.19 4.84 -21.95
C GLU A 120 12.95 4.94 -20.63
N LEU A 121 14.21 4.46 -20.57
CA LEU A 121 15.06 4.60 -19.38
C LEU A 121 15.31 6.07 -19.02
N ARG A 122 15.57 6.94 -19.99
CA ARG A 122 15.73 8.39 -19.75
C ARG A 122 14.45 9.02 -19.20
N ARG A 123 13.29 8.62 -19.70
CA ARG A 123 11.99 9.07 -19.19
C ARG A 123 11.81 8.67 -17.73
N GLN A 124 12.11 7.41 -17.39
CA GLN A 124 12.01 6.90 -16.03
C GLN A 124 13.01 7.58 -15.09
N ILE A 125 14.26 7.80 -15.52
CA ILE A 125 15.29 8.55 -14.77
C ILE A 125 14.79 9.95 -14.44
N LYS A 126 14.25 10.68 -15.43
CA LYS A 126 13.70 12.01 -15.20
C LYS A 126 12.58 12.00 -14.17
N GLN A 127 11.63 11.08 -14.29
CA GLN A 127 10.52 10.93 -13.35
C GLN A 127 11.00 10.61 -11.92
N GLU A 128 11.98 9.72 -11.76
CA GLU A 128 12.54 9.39 -10.44
C GLU A 128 13.43 10.51 -9.88
N ALA A 129 14.11 11.31 -10.72
CA ALA A 129 14.84 12.48 -10.29
C ALA A 129 13.88 13.56 -9.74
N ASP A 130 12.79 13.84 -10.45
CA ASP A 130 11.75 14.77 -10.00
C ASP A 130 11.15 14.30 -8.65
N ASN A 131 10.93 13.00 -8.49
CA ASN A 131 10.48 12.40 -7.24
C ASN A 131 11.51 12.52 -6.11
N ALA A 132 12.80 12.42 -6.41
CA ALA A 132 13.87 12.52 -5.42
C ALA A 132 14.08 13.94 -4.87
N GLU A 133 13.65 14.98 -5.60
CA GLU A 133 13.69 16.38 -5.17
C GLU A 133 12.47 16.80 -4.34
N GLN A 134 11.38 16.02 -4.37
CA GLN A 134 10.15 16.31 -3.63
C GLN A 134 10.25 15.99 -2.12
N PRO A 135 9.24 16.37 -1.29
CA PRO A 135 9.23 16.10 0.14
C PRO A 135 9.43 14.61 0.48
N MET A 136 9.86 14.32 1.72
CA MET A 136 10.25 12.98 2.20
C MET A 136 9.18 11.89 1.94
N PHE A 137 7.92 12.28 1.80
CA PHE A 137 6.78 11.40 1.50
C PHE A 137 6.02 11.93 0.29
N ILE A 138 5.99 11.16 -0.77
CA ILE A 138 5.25 11.46 -2.00
C ILE A 138 4.02 10.57 -2.02
N LYS A 139 2.85 11.16 -2.30
CA LYS A 139 1.60 10.40 -2.42
C LYS A 139 1.74 9.30 -3.48
N ASN A 140 1.48 8.06 -3.09
CA ASN A 140 1.45 6.94 -4.01
C ASN A 140 0.18 6.99 -4.87
N MET A 141 0.32 7.40 -6.12
CA MET A 141 -0.81 7.46 -7.04
C MET A 141 -1.31 6.07 -7.48
N ASP A 142 -0.46 5.03 -7.34
CA ASP A 142 -0.78 3.64 -7.64
C ASP A 142 -1.00 2.83 -6.34
N SER A 143 -1.51 3.52 -5.31
CA SER A 143 -1.80 2.89 -4.01
C SER A 143 -2.87 1.82 -4.15
N VAL A 144 -2.63 0.66 -3.57
CA VAL A 144 -3.60 -0.45 -3.44
C VAL A 144 -4.89 -0.04 -2.72
N VAL A 145 -4.85 1.06 -1.96
CA VAL A 145 -6.04 1.62 -1.26
C VAL A 145 -7.14 2.04 -2.23
N LYS A 146 -6.80 2.37 -3.49
CA LYS A 146 -7.79 2.82 -4.49
C LYS A 146 -8.75 1.71 -4.90
N ASP A 147 -8.24 0.48 -4.96
CA ASP A 147 -8.98 -0.68 -5.47
C ASP A 147 -9.50 -1.56 -4.34
N ALA A 148 -9.18 -1.20 -3.08
CA ALA A 148 -9.63 -1.92 -1.90
C ALA A 148 -11.14 -1.76 -1.67
N ALA A 149 -11.84 -2.87 -1.43
CA ALA A 149 -13.25 -2.89 -1.04
C ALA A 149 -13.45 -2.30 0.36
N LEU A 150 -12.50 -2.54 1.26
CA LEU A 150 -12.51 -2.01 2.62
C LEU A 150 -11.08 -1.79 3.12
N VAL A 151 -10.88 -0.70 3.88
CA VAL A 151 -9.65 -0.46 4.63
C VAL A 151 -9.98 -0.43 6.12
N ILE A 152 -9.39 -1.32 6.89
CA ILE A 152 -9.53 -1.41 8.34
C ILE A 152 -8.29 -0.84 8.99
N ILE A 153 -8.45 0.19 9.83
CA ILE A 153 -7.35 0.81 10.58
C ILE A 153 -7.46 0.41 12.05
N ASP A 154 -6.44 -0.26 12.57
CA ASP A 154 -6.36 -0.65 13.98
C ASP A 154 -5.53 0.36 14.77
N GLU A 155 -5.89 0.55 16.05
CA GLU A 155 -5.23 1.48 16.98
C GLU A 155 -5.19 2.94 16.49
N CYS A 156 -6.32 3.46 15.99
CA CYS A 156 -6.45 4.86 15.54
C CYS A 156 -6.96 5.82 16.64
N SER A 157 -6.85 5.44 17.91
CA SER A 157 -7.22 6.25 19.09
C SER A 157 -6.04 7.02 19.66
#